data_fccb83b210a513c41f8a7ea9a6df4a2a
#
_entry.id   fccb83b210a513c41f8a7ea9a6df4a2a
#
_cell.length_a   1.000
_cell.length_b   1.000
_cell.length_c   1.000
_cell.angle_alpha   90.00
_cell.angle_beta   90.00
_cell.angle_gamma   90.00
#
_symmetry.space_group_name_H-M   'P 1'
#
loop_
_entity.id
_entity.type
_entity.pdbx_description
1 polymer ?
#
loop_
_entity_poly.entity_id
_entity_poly.type
_entity_poly.pdbx_seq_one_letter_code
_entity_poly.pdbx_strand_id
1 'polypeptide(L)'
;NGDSSVNVMDVVNTVDYILGNNPTPFVDYATDVNNDSSVNVLDVVGIVDMILNPAVSSVRLNGEPINYISNAPVGEAELFWRDNDLYVKTDKPISGLQLSFDGDLSFTASELLEGYELNNFMIDDKRVVMAYSFDGFQITPGTHKLLSTSNKPLDVTSGAMATSYGE
;
A
#
# COMPACT_ATOMS: atom_id res chain seq x y z
N ASN A 1 -6.35 -9.26 13.66
CA ASN A 1 -7.39 -10.22 14.09
C ASN A 1 -7.37 -10.50 15.60
N GLY A 2 -6.37 -10.04 16.33
CA GLY A 2 -6.26 -10.15 17.79
C GLY A 2 -5.79 -11.53 18.27
N ASP A 3 -5.23 -12.38 17.41
CA ASP A 3 -4.76 -13.73 17.77
C ASP A 3 -3.31 -13.75 18.31
N SER A 4 -2.68 -12.60 18.47
CA SER A 4 -1.31 -12.41 18.96
C SER A 4 -0.22 -12.92 18.00
N SER A 5 -0.55 -13.14 16.75
CA SER A 5 0.38 -13.59 15.70
C SER A 5 0.29 -12.66 14.50
N VAL A 6 1.41 -12.11 14.05
CA VAL A 6 1.43 -11.33 12.80
C VAL A 6 1.68 -12.28 11.64
N ASN A 7 0.69 -12.41 10.75
CA ASN A 7 0.73 -13.33 9.62
C ASN A 7 -0.14 -12.84 8.44
N VAL A 8 -0.19 -13.63 7.37
CA VAL A 8 -0.93 -13.30 6.14
C VAL A 8 -2.42 -13.00 6.41
N MET A 9 -3.03 -13.58 7.46
CA MET A 9 -4.43 -13.30 7.78
C MET A 9 -4.64 -11.85 8.24
N ASP A 10 -3.63 -11.22 8.87
CA ASP A 10 -3.71 -9.81 9.24
C ASP A 10 -3.66 -8.93 8.00
N VAL A 11 -2.84 -9.28 7.02
CA VAL A 11 -2.83 -8.59 5.71
C VAL A 11 -4.19 -8.70 5.03
N VAL A 12 -4.75 -9.91 4.95
CA VAL A 12 -6.07 -10.13 4.32
C VAL A 12 -7.16 -9.32 5.03
N ASN A 13 -7.18 -9.34 6.37
CA ASN A 13 -8.16 -8.57 7.14
C ASN A 13 -7.99 -7.06 6.96
N THR A 14 -6.74 -6.57 6.88
CA THR A 14 -6.47 -5.15 6.64
C THR A 14 -6.94 -4.73 5.25
N VAL A 15 -6.67 -5.54 4.24
CA VAL A 15 -7.16 -5.30 2.87
C VAL A 15 -8.68 -5.31 2.83
N ASP A 16 -9.33 -6.29 3.45
CA ASP A 16 -10.79 -6.38 3.53
C ASP A 16 -11.41 -5.14 4.19
N TYR A 17 -10.78 -4.63 5.26
CA TYR A 17 -11.21 -3.40 5.90
C TYR A 17 -11.08 -2.19 4.97
N ILE A 18 -9.95 -2.04 4.28
CA ILE A 18 -9.72 -0.97 3.29
C ILE A 18 -10.75 -1.04 2.15
N LEU A 19 -11.15 -2.24 1.75
CA LEU A 19 -12.18 -2.48 0.73
C LEU A 19 -13.60 -2.12 1.20
N GLY A 20 -13.76 -1.66 2.44
CA GLY A 20 -15.06 -1.33 3.01
C GLY A 20 -15.85 -2.53 3.52
N ASN A 21 -15.25 -3.72 3.57
CA ASN A 21 -15.81 -4.88 4.24
C ASN A 21 -15.64 -4.72 5.76
N ASN A 22 -16.34 -5.53 6.53
CA ASN A 22 -16.21 -5.56 7.99
C ASN A 22 -15.68 -6.92 8.42
N PRO A 23 -14.36 -7.17 8.29
CA PRO A 23 -13.77 -8.44 8.69
C PRO A 23 -13.98 -8.70 10.18
N THR A 24 -14.23 -9.94 10.57
CA THR A 24 -14.48 -10.33 11.96
C THR A 24 -13.69 -11.59 12.30
N PRO A 25 -12.85 -11.55 13.33
CA PRO A 25 -12.51 -10.44 14.23
C PRO A 25 -11.62 -9.39 13.58
N PHE A 26 -11.81 -8.11 13.90
CA PHE A 26 -10.97 -7.01 13.46
C PHE A 26 -10.66 -6.06 14.63
N VAL A 27 -9.45 -5.52 14.66
CA VAL A 27 -8.98 -4.63 15.73
C VAL A 27 -8.27 -3.45 15.10
N ASP A 28 -9.00 -2.35 14.92
CA ASP A 28 -8.56 -1.15 14.18
C ASP A 28 -7.20 -0.62 14.65
N TYR A 29 -7.04 -0.42 15.97
CA TYR A 29 -5.79 0.13 16.53
C TYR A 29 -4.57 -0.80 16.36
N ALA A 30 -4.80 -2.11 16.13
CA ALA A 30 -3.71 -3.05 15.88
C ALA A 30 -3.36 -3.13 14.39
N THR A 31 -4.23 -2.57 13.55
CA THR A 31 -4.09 -2.58 12.09
C THR A 31 -3.39 -1.32 11.59
N ASP A 32 -3.56 -0.18 12.26
CA ASP A 32 -2.80 1.05 12.03
C ASP A 32 -1.38 0.88 12.63
N VAL A 33 -0.52 0.22 11.86
CA VAL A 33 0.82 -0.16 12.35
C VAL A 33 1.82 0.97 12.30
N ASN A 34 1.54 2.03 11.52
CA ASN A 34 2.38 3.22 11.45
C ASN A 34 1.90 4.35 12.37
N ASN A 35 0.73 4.19 13.02
CA ASN A 35 0.10 5.15 13.94
C ASN A 35 -0.18 6.52 13.29
N ASP A 36 -0.55 6.55 12.01
CA ASP A 36 -0.94 7.78 11.31
C ASP A 36 -2.44 8.09 11.44
N SER A 37 -3.18 7.26 12.16
CA SER A 37 -4.63 7.32 12.38
C SER A 37 -5.47 7.00 11.14
N SER A 38 -4.90 6.33 10.15
CA SER A 38 -5.57 5.96 8.92
C SER A 38 -5.18 4.55 8.48
N VAL A 39 -6.11 3.61 8.45
CA VAL A 39 -5.84 2.28 7.92
C VAL A 39 -5.86 2.31 6.39
N ASN A 40 -4.69 2.10 5.77
CA ASN A 40 -4.52 2.17 4.32
C ASN A 40 -3.37 1.23 3.85
N VAL A 41 -2.93 1.35 2.59
CA VAL A 41 -1.87 0.50 2.02
C VAL A 41 -0.53 0.60 2.75
N LEU A 42 -0.26 1.70 3.45
CA LEU A 42 0.98 1.86 4.23
C LEU A 42 1.03 0.81 5.34
N ASP A 43 -0.12 0.54 5.98
CA ASP A 43 -0.24 -0.49 7.02
C ASP A 43 -0.11 -1.89 6.43
N VAL A 44 -0.71 -2.14 5.27
CA VAL A 44 -0.57 -3.41 4.56
C VAL A 44 0.90 -3.74 4.32
N VAL A 45 1.66 -2.78 3.79
CA VAL A 45 3.11 -2.94 3.56
C VAL A 45 3.86 -3.11 4.87
N GLY A 46 3.50 -2.35 5.92
CA GLY A 46 4.09 -2.50 7.25
C GLY A 46 3.88 -3.88 7.85
N ILE A 47 2.67 -4.45 7.73
CA ILE A 47 2.37 -5.81 8.20
C ILE A 47 3.15 -6.85 7.38
N VAL A 48 3.22 -6.70 6.05
CA VAL A 48 4.02 -7.59 5.20
C VAL A 48 5.49 -7.55 5.60
N ASP A 49 6.03 -6.36 5.87
CA ASP A 49 7.41 -6.21 6.31
C ASP A 49 7.68 -6.90 7.65
N MET A 50 6.74 -6.81 8.60
CA MET A 50 6.82 -7.56 9.88
C MET A 50 6.82 -9.09 9.67
N ILE A 51 6.10 -9.60 8.66
CA ILE A 51 6.06 -11.02 8.33
C ILE A 51 7.37 -11.48 7.71
N LEU A 52 7.92 -10.69 6.78
CA LEU A 52 9.16 -11.02 6.06
C LEU A 52 10.40 -10.83 6.93
N ASN A 53 10.37 -9.90 7.88
CA ASN A 53 11.46 -9.53 8.77
C ASN A 53 11.09 -9.71 10.26
N PRO A 54 10.80 -10.94 10.71
CA PRO A 54 10.26 -11.18 12.06
C PRO A 54 11.20 -10.77 13.21
N ALA A 55 12.48 -10.50 12.92
CA ALA A 55 13.43 -10.03 13.93
C ALA A 55 13.14 -8.59 14.41
N VAL A 56 12.39 -7.82 13.64
CA VAL A 56 12.00 -6.44 13.99
C VAL A 56 10.76 -6.41 14.88
N SER A 57 9.90 -7.42 14.80
CA SER A 57 8.65 -7.51 15.57
C SER A 57 8.83 -7.81 17.05
N SER A 58 10.05 -8.12 17.52
CA SER A 58 10.33 -8.52 18.91
C SER A 58 11.18 -7.53 19.71
N VAL A 59 11.52 -6.37 19.18
CA VAL A 59 12.31 -5.39 19.92
C VAL A 59 11.43 -4.65 20.91
N ARG A 60 11.51 -5.06 22.19
CA ARG A 60 10.96 -4.32 23.33
C ARG A 60 12.09 -3.61 24.05
N LEU A 61 12.04 -2.30 24.17
CA LEU A 61 12.91 -1.57 25.08
C LEU A 61 12.18 -1.39 26.41
N ASN A 62 12.74 -1.96 27.48
CA ASN A 62 12.21 -1.86 28.85
C ASN A 62 10.75 -2.36 29.03
N GLY A 63 10.31 -3.34 28.24
CA GLY A 63 8.97 -3.92 28.36
C GLY A 63 7.85 -3.17 27.66
N GLU A 64 8.12 -1.97 27.16
CA GLU A 64 7.19 -1.21 26.34
C GLU A 64 7.34 -1.60 24.88
N PRO A 65 6.22 -1.72 24.12
CA PRO A 65 6.29 -1.88 22.68
C PRO A 65 6.99 -0.64 22.11
N ILE A 66 8.02 -0.84 21.30
CA ILE A 66 8.55 0.28 20.52
C ILE A 66 7.44 0.61 19.52
N ASN A 67 6.85 1.80 19.69
CA ASN A 67 6.05 2.37 18.64
C ASN A 67 6.92 2.40 17.39
N TYR A 68 6.54 1.64 16.39
CA TYR A 68 7.18 1.62 15.09
C TYR A 68 6.92 2.98 14.45
N ILE A 69 7.71 3.97 14.86
CA ILE A 69 7.69 5.26 14.17
C ILE A 69 8.36 4.97 12.84
N SER A 70 7.55 5.01 11.80
CA SER A 70 8.05 4.98 10.44
C SER A 70 9.07 6.11 10.25
N ASN A 71 10.33 5.79 10.45
CA ASN A 71 11.44 6.64 9.97
C ASN A 71 11.76 6.31 8.51
N ALA A 72 10.79 5.73 7.78
CA ALA A 72 10.93 5.56 6.35
C ALA A 72 11.28 6.93 5.75
N PRO A 73 12.33 7.00 4.95
CA PRO A 73 12.70 8.26 4.34
C PRO A 73 11.51 8.78 3.53
N VAL A 74 10.98 9.92 3.93
CA VAL A 74 9.94 10.61 3.16
C VAL A 74 10.54 10.88 1.79
N GLY A 75 9.97 10.27 0.77
CA GLY A 75 10.35 10.48 -0.62
C GLY A 75 9.33 11.38 -1.32
N GLU A 76 9.71 11.87 -2.47
CA GLU A 76 8.78 12.55 -3.37
C GLU A 76 8.41 11.61 -4.50
N ALA A 77 7.11 11.55 -4.81
CA ALA A 77 6.59 10.85 -5.96
C ALA A 77 5.65 11.77 -6.74
N GLU A 78 5.86 11.82 -8.03
CA GLU A 78 5.06 12.59 -8.98
C GLU A 78 4.28 11.62 -9.86
N LEU A 79 2.95 11.79 -9.93
CA LEU A 79 2.07 11.08 -10.84
C LEU A 79 1.71 11.97 -12.02
N PHE A 80 1.80 11.45 -13.22
CA PHE A 80 1.41 12.19 -14.40
C PHE A 80 0.92 11.27 -15.53
N TRP A 81 -0.03 11.76 -16.30
CA TRP A 81 -0.50 11.11 -17.50
C TRP A 81 0.35 11.50 -18.71
N ARG A 82 0.64 10.52 -19.55
CA ARG A 82 1.15 10.73 -20.90
C ARG A 82 0.26 9.92 -21.84
N ASP A 83 -0.54 10.64 -22.62
CA ASP A 83 -1.65 10.06 -23.38
C ASP A 83 -2.59 9.26 -22.45
N ASN A 84 -2.70 7.96 -22.63
CA ASN A 84 -3.53 7.07 -21.84
C ASN A 84 -2.73 6.24 -20.81
N ASP A 85 -1.47 6.56 -20.60
CA ASP A 85 -0.59 5.86 -19.66
C ASP A 85 -0.33 6.73 -18.43
N LEU A 86 -0.56 6.15 -17.25
CA LEU A 86 -0.19 6.76 -15.97
C LEU A 86 1.23 6.36 -15.60
N TYR A 87 2.04 7.35 -15.30
CA TYR A 87 3.42 7.19 -14.85
C TYR A 87 3.58 7.65 -13.42
N VAL A 88 4.50 7.00 -12.71
CA VAL A 88 5.08 7.48 -11.46
C VAL A 88 6.54 7.84 -11.69
N LYS A 89 6.95 8.98 -11.16
CA LYS A 89 8.37 9.34 -11.00
C LYS A 89 8.65 9.41 -9.51
N THR A 90 9.63 8.66 -9.05
CA THR A 90 9.96 8.56 -7.63
C THR A 90 11.46 8.63 -7.41
N ASP A 91 11.88 9.18 -6.30
CA ASP A 91 13.27 9.23 -5.84
C ASP A 91 13.58 8.12 -4.82
N LYS A 92 12.56 7.39 -4.34
CA LYS A 92 12.67 6.29 -3.39
C LYS A 92 12.01 5.02 -3.93
N PRO A 93 12.44 3.83 -3.48
CA PRO A 93 11.73 2.60 -3.80
C PRO A 93 10.28 2.63 -3.25
N ILE A 94 9.32 2.13 -4.04
CA ILE A 94 7.92 2.01 -3.62
C ILE A 94 7.58 0.53 -3.48
N SER A 95 7.17 0.12 -2.28
CA SER A 95 6.77 -1.26 -1.97
C SER A 95 5.25 -1.46 -2.06
N GLY A 96 4.47 -0.40 -1.94
CA GLY A 96 3.03 -0.42 -2.09
C GLY A 96 2.51 0.93 -2.56
N LEU A 97 1.38 0.91 -3.26
CA LEU A 97 0.71 2.12 -3.69
C LEU A 97 -0.81 1.97 -3.59
N GLN A 98 -1.46 3.06 -3.29
CA GLN A 98 -2.92 3.20 -3.33
C GLN A 98 -3.25 4.50 -4.05
N LEU A 99 -4.07 4.43 -5.09
CA LEU A 99 -4.48 5.57 -5.91
C LEU A 99 -5.99 5.60 -6.01
N SER A 100 -6.58 6.78 -5.88
CA SER A 100 -8.00 6.99 -6.07
C SER A 100 -8.23 7.89 -7.28
N PHE A 101 -9.15 7.48 -8.15
CA PHE A 101 -9.51 8.18 -9.38
C PHE A 101 -10.96 8.65 -9.29
N ASP A 102 -11.26 9.82 -9.83
CA ASP A 102 -12.61 10.36 -9.88
C ASP A 102 -13.42 9.67 -10.98
N GLY A 103 -14.28 8.72 -10.59
CA GLY A 103 -15.10 7.92 -11.49
C GLY A 103 -14.56 6.51 -11.76
N ASP A 104 -15.25 5.81 -12.66
CA ASP A 104 -14.92 4.41 -13.00
C ASP A 104 -13.82 4.35 -14.08
N LEU A 105 -12.60 4.06 -13.65
CA LEU A 105 -11.44 3.89 -14.52
C LEU A 105 -11.30 2.42 -14.94
N SER A 106 -11.41 2.18 -16.25
CA SER A 106 -11.05 0.88 -16.85
C SER A 106 -9.58 0.91 -17.25
N PHE A 107 -8.77 0.01 -16.70
CA PHE A 107 -7.32 0.04 -16.90
C PHE A 107 -6.71 -1.35 -17.07
N THR A 108 -5.50 -1.36 -17.62
CA THR A 108 -4.59 -2.51 -17.64
C THR A 108 -3.33 -2.13 -16.88
N ALA A 109 -2.93 -2.95 -15.91
CA ALA A 109 -1.68 -2.76 -15.18
C ALA A 109 -0.48 -2.99 -16.11
N SER A 110 0.63 -2.29 -15.85
CA SER A 110 1.88 -2.52 -16.58
C SER A 110 2.60 -3.77 -16.06
N GLU A 111 3.54 -4.27 -16.85
CA GLU A 111 4.42 -5.39 -16.46
C GLU A 111 5.22 -5.09 -15.18
N LEU A 112 5.42 -3.81 -14.85
CA LEU A 112 6.06 -3.38 -13.60
C LEU A 112 5.36 -3.92 -12.36
N LEU A 113 4.03 -4.08 -12.42
CA LEU A 113 3.21 -4.57 -11.31
C LEU A 113 3.02 -6.11 -11.35
N GLU A 114 3.72 -6.82 -12.24
CA GLU A 114 3.82 -8.27 -12.15
C GLU A 114 4.54 -8.65 -10.84
N GLY A 115 3.93 -9.52 -10.05
CA GLY A 115 4.42 -9.87 -8.71
C GLY A 115 3.87 -9.01 -7.57
N TYR A 116 3.06 -7.98 -7.89
CA TYR A 116 2.24 -7.29 -6.91
C TYR A 116 0.85 -7.90 -6.83
N GLU A 117 0.30 -7.97 -5.62
CA GLU A 117 -1.12 -8.18 -5.42
C GLU A 117 -1.85 -6.90 -5.82
N LEU A 118 -2.70 -7.00 -6.85
CA LEU A 118 -3.41 -5.86 -7.40
C LEU A 118 -4.89 -5.95 -7.06
N ASN A 119 -5.37 -5.03 -6.27
CA ASN A 119 -6.77 -4.89 -5.92
C ASN A 119 -7.34 -3.62 -6.53
N ASN A 120 -8.56 -3.69 -7.07
CA ASN A 120 -9.27 -2.53 -7.54
C ASN A 120 -10.76 -2.63 -7.21
N PHE A 121 -11.35 -1.53 -6.77
CA PHE A 121 -12.72 -1.49 -6.28
C PHE A 121 -13.30 -0.08 -6.40
N MET A 122 -14.62 0.04 -6.24
CA MET A 122 -15.31 1.32 -6.24
C MET A 122 -15.73 1.67 -4.81
N ILE A 123 -15.37 2.89 -4.37
CA ILE A 123 -15.86 3.49 -3.13
C ILE A 123 -16.36 4.89 -3.47
N ASP A 124 -17.62 5.20 -3.10
CA ASP A 124 -18.21 6.53 -3.27
C ASP A 124 -17.98 7.13 -4.67
N ASP A 125 -18.26 6.36 -5.71
CA ASP A 125 -18.07 6.73 -7.12
C ASP A 125 -16.60 6.95 -7.53
N LYS A 126 -15.62 6.56 -6.71
CA LYS A 126 -14.19 6.60 -7.04
C LYS A 126 -13.65 5.20 -7.29
N ARG A 127 -12.83 5.06 -8.32
CA ARG A 127 -12.03 3.85 -8.52
C ARG A 127 -10.79 3.94 -7.63
N VAL A 128 -10.64 2.98 -6.72
CA VAL A 128 -9.43 2.81 -5.91
C VAL A 128 -8.63 1.64 -6.47
N VAL A 129 -7.34 1.86 -6.70
CA VAL A 129 -6.38 0.86 -7.14
C VAL A 129 -5.31 0.76 -6.07
N MET A 130 -5.08 -0.46 -5.58
CA MET A 130 -4.08 -0.75 -4.58
C MET A 130 -3.16 -1.85 -5.10
N ALA A 131 -1.85 -1.67 -4.95
CA ALA A 131 -0.85 -2.66 -5.27
C ALA A 131 0.17 -2.79 -4.14
N TYR A 132 0.45 -4.01 -3.72
CA TYR A 132 1.46 -4.34 -2.70
C TYR A 132 2.06 -5.71 -3.00
N SER A 133 3.23 -6.01 -2.45
CA SER A 133 3.91 -7.27 -2.71
C SER A 133 4.18 -8.03 -1.41
N PHE A 134 3.87 -9.33 -1.40
CA PHE A 134 4.28 -10.25 -0.33
C PHE A 134 5.73 -10.73 -0.47
N ASP A 135 6.30 -10.63 -1.68
CA ASP A 135 7.65 -11.13 -2.00
C ASP A 135 8.72 -10.02 -1.92
N GLY A 136 8.34 -8.84 -1.42
CA GLY A 136 9.26 -7.71 -1.27
C GLY A 136 9.64 -7.02 -2.59
N PHE A 137 8.84 -7.17 -3.65
CA PHE A 137 9.05 -6.40 -4.88
C PHE A 137 8.91 -4.90 -4.63
N GLN A 138 9.75 -4.13 -5.33
CA GLN A 138 9.78 -2.69 -5.21
C GLN A 138 9.87 -2.03 -6.58
N ILE A 139 9.09 -0.97 -6.77
CA ILE A 139 9.31 -0.04 -7.87
C ILE A 139 10.56 0.76 -7.54
N THR A 140 11.61 0.59 -8.33
CA THR A 140 12.89 1.29 -8.11
C THR A 140 12.78 2.79 -8.37
N PRO A 141 13.68 3.63 -7.82
CA PRO A 141 13.75 5.04 -8.18
C PRO A 141 13.84 5.25 -9.70
N GLY A 142 13.12 6.25 -10.20
CA GLY A 142 13.04 6.53 -11.63
C GLY A 142 11.63 6.90 -12.11
N THR A 143 11.41 6.79 -13.39
CA THR A 143 10.11 7.04 -14.03
C THR A 143 9.58 5.75 -14.63
N HIS A 144 8.42 5.32 -14.18
CA HIS A 144 7.84 4.02 -14.53
C HIS A 144 6.38 4.17 -14.93
N LYS A 145 5.96 3.39 -15.93
CA LYS A 145 4.54 3.26 -16.27
C LYS A 145 3.87 2.33 -15.26
N LEU A 146 2.77 2.79 -14.64
CA LEU A 146 1.96 2.01 -13.70
C LEU A 146 0.82 1.27 -14.37
N LEU A 147 0.07 1.98 -15.19
CA LEU A 147 -1.12 1.43 -15.86
C LEU A 147 -1.42 2.17 -17.16
N SER A 148 -2.24 1.54 -17.99
CA SER A 148 -2.82 2.14 -19.20
C SER A 148 -4.33 2.11 -19.09
N THR A 149 -5.01 3.20 -19.50
CA THR A 149 -6.48 3.24 -19.55
C THR A 149 -6.98 3.11 -21.00
N SER A 150 -8.09 2.41 -21.17
CA SER A 150 -8.78 2.34 -22.45
C SER A 150 -9.72 3.54 -22.68
N ASN A 151 -10.01 4.29 -21.64
CA ASN A 151 -10.90 5.44 -21.64
C ASN A 151 -10.08 6.74 -21.51
N LYS A 152 -10.78 7.88 -21.42
CA LYS A 152 -10.13 9.15 -21.09
C LYS A 152 -9.45 9.05 -19.72
N PRO A 153 -8.21 9.53 -19.57
CA PRO A 153 -7.57 9.64 -18.26
C PRO A 153 -8.45 10.39 -17.25
N LEU A 154 -8.50 9.87 -16.03
CA LEU A 154 -9.22 10.47 -14.91
C LEU A 154 -8.23 11.14 -13.96
N ASP A 155 -8.70 12.18 -13.27
CA ASP A 155 -7.88 12.83 -12.25
C ASP A 155 -7.64 11.90 -11.08
N VAL A 156 -6.38 11.85 -10.61
CA VAL A 156 -6.01 11.19 -9.36
C VAL A 156 -6.40 12.13 -8.22
N THR A 157 -7.37 11.72 -7.41
CA THR A 157 -7.91 12.56 -6.33
C THR A 157 -7.16 12.38 -5.02
N SER A 158 -6.55 11.24 -4.81
CA SER A 158 -5.67 10.95 -3.67
C SER A 158 -4.73 9.81 -3.99
N GLY A 159 -3.61 9.75 -3.28
CA GLY A 159 -2.65 8.65 -3.40
C GLY A 159 -1.83 8.51 -2.13
N ALA A 160 -1.50 7.26 -1.80
CA ALA A 160 -0.54 6.90 -0.77
C ALA A 160 0.50 5.96 -1.39
N MET A 161 1.76 6.12 -1.03
CA MET A 161 2.85 5.27 -1.50
C MET A 161 3.73 4.91 -0.32
N ALA A 162 3.92 3.61 -0.12
CA ALA A 162 4.78 3.08 0.94
C ALA A 162 6.17 2.81 0.39
N THR A 163 7.19 3.27 1.10
CA THR A 163 8.57 2.83 0.89
C THR A 163 8.85 1.70 1.87
N SER A 164 9.56 0.66 1.43
CA SER A 164 10.04 -0.33 2.39
C SER A 164 11.14 0.28 3.26
N TYR A 165 11.28 -0.23 4.48
CA TYR A 165 12.49 -0.04 5.26
C TYR A 165 13.61 -0.79 4.53
N GLY A 166 14.31 -0.09 3.66
CA GLY A 166 15.55 -0.57 3.11
C GLY A 166 16.68 -0.33 4.09
N GLU A 167 17.61 -1.26 4.09
CA GLU A 167 18.89 -1.15 4.77
C GLU A 167 19.53 0.23 4.61
#